data_c435cc8febb8a5ca305570ea5a36409e
#
_entry.id   c435cc8febb8a5ca305570ea5a36409e
#
_cell.length_a   1.000
_cell.length_b   1.000
_cell.length_c   1.000
_cell.angle_alpha   90.00
_cell.angle_beta   90.00
_cell.angle_gamma   90.00
#
_symmetry.space_group_name_H-M   'P 1'
#
loop_
_entity.id
_entity.type
_entity.pdbx_description
1 polymer ?
#
loop_
_entity_poly.entity_id
_entity_poly.type
_entity_poly.pdbx_seq_one_letter_code
_entity_poly.pdbx_strand_id
1 'polypeptide(L)'
;MAIKYLSAEKKAKQKRNRIIITVVTTVLVITAIVLYLIFNTDFFRTKRGAFIRHLQTTSNAFDVIAAVQDKSVSEAMKNKKYYLKGSMKINSSANVADSNILDKIRLNLISKNDYKNEKSNTDISITSDNNEISKISLIQDSDYYGFFNSDISGSYISIKNEKVGQFLSDIDFSNAGVFVSDLIKGTKFDLTSNLASSIVDFDTKDVLEESKLQKKYFQKYFKMLKDVSDIAYTKKSDDKVMIDGVNHNVTTYTLSLNEVESANLVKSIVDKITQDSLTMDFITTKLRMMNLSEEYTDINSLNRKLKQFATEYQLNPTRYGKLSISVSEEKQNNIQTVIKFGNNSILINHIKSNNEEMAIFKINNSSVKLKKEDSKIITELKTITDENIERSILIVKEKVGSVNDNNLQYNYNIKYVNGIKSLDLTYNEQYTFGDNVGEIQGFKDANNVVILNEFNKEQVKSFVDKLKLKINEVYISKGSSIGISLDPIFTF
;
A
#
# COMPACT_ATOMS: atom_id res chain seq x y z
N MET A 1 72.28 -12.22 -48.87
CA MET A 1 71.07 -13.09 -48.98
C MET A 1 70.37 -13.37 -47.60
N ALA A 2 71.13 -13.55 -46.51
CA ALA A 2 70.53 -13.88 -45.19
C ALA A 2 69.51 -12.85 -44.63
N ILE A 3 69.70 -11.52 -44.81
CA ILE A 3 68.83 -10.49 -44.30
C ILE A 3 67.44 -10.47 -44.96
N LYS A 4 67.33 -10.87 -46.27
CA LYS A 4 66.01 -10.96 -46.95
C LYS A 4 65.19 -12.17 -46.48
N TYR A 5 65.82 -13.29 -46.14
CA TYR A 5 65.15 -14.49 -45.62
C TYR A 5 64.56 -14.25 -44.20
N LEU A 6 65.37 -13.65 -43.30
CA LEU A 6 64.92 -13.29 -41.95
C LEU A 6 63.72 -12.29 -41.96
N SER A 7 63.64 -11.39 -42.93
CA SER A 7 62.51 -10.47 -43.07
C SER A 7 61.21 -11.18 -43.55
N ALA A 8 61.34 -12.17 -44.42
CA ALA A 8 60.21 -12.96 -44.94
C ALA A 8 59.61 -13.88 -43.86
N GLU A 9 60.46 -14.52 -43.08
CA GLU A 9 60.06 -15.39 -41.98
C GLU A 9 59.36 -14.59 -40.82
N LYS A 10 59.89 -13.42 -40.48
CA LYS A 10 59.27 -12.49 -39.54
C LYS A 10 57.89 -12.00 -40.03
N LYS A 11 57.73 -11.70 -41.32
CA LYS A 11 56.45 -11.30 -41.91
C LYS A 11 55.43 -12.45 -41.91
N ALA A 12 55.87 -13.70 -42.22
CA ALA A 12 55.03 -14.88 -42.18
C ALA A 12 54.57 -15.19 -40.75
N LYS A 13 55.48 -15.08 -39.76
CA LYS A 13 55.15 -15.28 -38.33
C LYS A 13 54.17 -14.18 -37.82
N GLN A 14 54.32 -12.93 -38.19
CA GLN A 14 53.41 -11.84 -37.89
C GLN A 14 52.02 -12.06 -38.52
N LYS A 15 51.95 -12.49 -39.77
CA LYS A 15 50.70 -12.83 -40.46
C LYS A 15 49.97 -13.97 -39.79
N ARG A 16 50.69 -15.04 -39.42
CA ARG A 16 50.13 -16.21 -38.67
C ARG A 16 49.62 -15.79 -37.31
N ASN A 17 50.37 -14.96 -36.55
CA ASN A 17 49.94 -14.48 -35.25
C ASN A 17 48.68 -13.57 -35.35
N ARG A 18 48.59 -12.70 -36.37
CA ARG A 18 47.37 -11.92 -36.61
C ARG A 18 46.15 -12.79 -36.90
N ILE A 19 46.30 -13.84 -37.73
CA ILE A 19 45.22 -14.78 -38.02
C ILE A 19 44.78 -15.49 -36.76
N ILE A 20 45.73 -15.99 -35.93
CA ILE A 20 45.42 -16.68 -34.66
C ILE A 20 44.69 -15.72 -33.71
N ILE A 21 45.16 -14.47 -33.54
CA ILE A 21 44.52 -13.49 -32.69
C ILE A 21 43.12 -13.19 -33.19
N THR A 22 42.92 -13.01 -34.49
CA THR A 22 41.59 -12.74 -35.08
C THR A 22 40.64 -13.90 -34.82
N VAL A 23 41.10 -15.17 -35.05
CA VAL A 23 40.27 -16.36 -34.79
C VAL A 23 39.90 -16.47 -33.31
N VAL A 24 40.88 -16.31 -32.40
CA VAL A 24 40.64 -16.38 -30.96
C VAL A 24 39.67 -15.29 -30.51
N THR A 25 39.85 -14.05 -30.99
CA THR A 25 38.93 -12.94 -30.66
C THR A 25 37.50 -13.20 -31.17
N THR A 26 37.37 -13.71 -32.41
CA THR A 26 36.07 -14.08 -32.98
C THR A 26 35.38 -15.17 -32.16
N VAL A 27 36.11 -16.22 -31.76
CA VAL A 27 35.59 -17.29 -30.91
C VAL A 27 35.16 -16.75 -29.56
N LEU A 28 35.95 -15.88 -28.93
CA LEU A 28 35.56 -15.25 -27.63
C LEU A 28 34.31 -14.38 -27.75
N VAL A 29 34.18 -13.60 -28.83
CA VAL A 29 32.99 -12.79 -29.09
C VAL A 29 31.75 -13.67 -29.30
N ILE A 30 31.86 -14.73 -30.12
CA ILE A 30 30.76 -15.68 -30.33
C ILE A 30 30.39 -16.35 -29.01
N THR A 31 31.37 -16.80 -28.22
CA THR A 31 31.12 -17.40 -26.91
C THR A 31 30.42 -16.41 -25.95
N ALA A 32 30.85 -15.15 -25.92
CA ALA A 32 30.22 -14.13 -25.11
C ALA A 32 28.77 -13.89 -25.53
N ILE A 33 28.46 -13.82 -26.84
CA ILE A 33 27.11 -13.70 -27.37
C ILE A 33 26.26 -14.92 -27.00
N VAL A 34 26.79 -16.14 -27.16
CA VAL A 34 26.06 -17.37 -26.79
C VAL A 34 25.79 -17.42 -25.30
N LEU A 35 26.75 -17.06 -24.44
CA LEU A 35 26.54 -16.98 -22.98
C LEU A 35 25.52 -15.92 -22.65
N TYR A 36 25.58 -14.73 -23.28
CA TYR A 36 24.57 -13.68 -23.11
C TYR A 36 23.17 -14.19 -23.46
N LEU A 37 23.00 -14.87 -24.59
CA LEU A 37 21.72 -15.45 -25.00
C LEU A 37 21.24 -16.55 -24.04
N ILE A 38 22.13 -17.40 -23.54
CA ILE A 38 21.80 -18.46 -22.58
C ILE A 38 21.31 -17.85 -21.24
N PHE A 39 22.00 -16.82 -20.75
CA PHE A 39 21.71 -16.27 -19.42
C PHE A 39 20.63 -15.19 -19.40
N ASN A 40 20.44 -14.46 -20.50
CA ASN A 40 19.54 -13.31 -20.57
C ASN A 40 18.29 -13.51 -21.43
N THR A 41 18.20 -14.61 -22.21
CA THR A 41 17.00 -14.90 -23.01
C THR A 41 16.46 -16.29 -22.69
N ASP A 42 15.20 -16.54 -23.04
CA ASP A 42 14.58 -17.86 -22.89
C ASP A 42 14.82 -18.76 -24.11
N PHE A 43 15.64 -18.33 -25.06
CA PHE A 43 15.85 -19.04 -26.33
C PHE A 43 16.37 -20.48 -26.14
N PHE A 44 17.27 -20.68 -25.18
CA PHE A 44 17.83 -22.02 -24.85
C PHE A 44 17.21 -22.65 -23.60
N ARG A 45 16.15 -22.04 -23.04
CA ARG A 45 15.51 -22.56 -21.83
C ARG A 45 14.38 -23.53 -22.15
N THR A 46 14.23 -24.52 -21.28
CA THR A 46 12.99 -25.33 -21.28
C THR A 46 11.78 -24.46 -20.93
N LYS A 47 10.57 -24.93 -21.33
CA LYS A 47 9.31 -24.24 -20.98
C LYS A 47 9.18 -24.00 -19.47
N ARG A 48 9.58 -25.00 -18.65
CA ARG A 48 9.64 -24.89 -17.19
C ARG A 48 10.65 -23.82 -16.74
N GLY A 49 11.85 -23.83 -17.32
CA GLY A 49 12.90 -22.88 -16.96
C GLY A 49 12.50 -21.43 -17.24
N ALA A 50 11.89 -21.17 -18.41
CA ALA A 50 11.34 -19.88 -18.79
C ALA A 50 10.18 -19.47 -17.85
N PHE A 51 9.22 -20.36 -17.64
CA PHE A 51 8.10 -20.14 -16.71
C PHE A 51 8.57 -19.72 -15.31
N ILE A 52 9.50 -20.47 -14.70
CA ILE A 52 9.97 -20.20 -13.34
C ILE A 52 10.72 -18.87 -13.28
N ARG A 53 11.53 -18.55 -14.30
CA ARG A 53 12.20 -17.24 -14.37
C ARG A 53 11.18 -16.10 -14.37
N HIS A 54 10.20 -16.14 -15.27
CA HIS A 54 9.19 -15.09 -15.37
C HIS A 54 8.28 -15.03 -14.14
N LEU A 55 7.96 -16.18 -13.56
CA LEU A 55 7.20 -16.21 -12.31
C LEU A 55 7.96 -15.54 -11.15
N GLN A 56 9.27 -15.74 -11.05
CA GLN A 56 10.08 -15.08 -10.04
C GLN A 56 10.07 -13.55 -10.20
N THR A 57 10.04 -13.05 -11.44
CA THR A 57 9.98 -11.61 -11.71
C THR A 57 8.60 -10.99 -11.45
N THR A 58 7.54 -11.79 -11.25
CA THR A 58 6.23 -11.29 -10.80
C THR A 58 6.34 -10.48 -9.50
N SER A 59 7.29 -10.87 -8.64
CA SER A 59 7.55 -10.14 -7.38
C SER A 59 7.99 -8.69 -7.58
N ASN A 60 8.43 -8.29 -8.79
CA ASN A 60 8.79 -6.91 -9.09
C ASN A 60 7.58 -5.98 -9.07
N ALA A 61 6.35 -6.50 -9.22
CA ALA A 61 5.13 -5.72 -9.04
C ALA A 61 5.04 -5.08 -7.63
N PHE A 62 5.64 -5.69 -6.61
CA PHE A 62 5.69 -5.11 -5.27
C PHE A 62 6.65 -3.92 -5.15
N ASP A 63 7.60 -3.77 -6.09
CA ASP A 63 8.51 -2.61 -6.10
C ASP A 63 7.76 -1.30 -6.40
N VAL A 64 6.61 -1.39 -7.10
CA VAL A 64 5.75 -0.23 -7.38
C VAL A 64 5.21 0.37 -6.08
N ILE A 65 4.91 -0.44 -5.06
CA ILE A 65 4.49 0.03 -3.74
C ILE A 65 5.54 0.97 -3.13
N ALA A 66 6.83 0.62 -3.32
CA ALA A 66 7.93 1.47 -2.87
C ALA A 66 8.16 2.70 -3.79
N ALA A 67 7.89 2.55 -5.08
CA ALA A 67 8.10 3.62 -6.07
C ALA A 67 7.08 4.77 -5.95
N VAL A 68 5.86 4.47 -5.45
CA VAL A 68 4.82 5.48 -5.23
C VAL A 68 5.03 6.32 -3.96
N GLN A 69 6.08 6.04 -3.19
CA GLN A 69 6.38 6.75 -1.95
C GLN A 69 7.46 7.81 -2.12
N ASP A 70 7.28 8.92 -1.42
CA ASP A 70 8.26 10.02 -1.42
C ASP A 70 9.17 9.96 -0.19
N LYS A 71 10.28 9.24 -0.32
CA LYS A 71 11.28 9.09 0.76
C LYS A 71 11.85 10.42 1.23
N SER A 72 12.05 11.38 0.31
CA SER A 72 12.66 12.67 0.65
C SER A 72 11.77 13.47 1.60
N VAL A 73 10.47 13.37 1.44
CA VAL A 73 9.47 14.03 2.30
C VAL A 73 9.39 13.34 3.66
N SER A 74 9.33 12.02 3.68
CA SER A 74 9.31 11.26 4.94
C SER A 74 10.57 11.51 5.79
N GLU A 75 11.75 11.55 5.16
CA GLU A 75 13.00 11.88 5.85
C GLU A 75 13.01 13.33 6.36
N ALA A 76 12.47 14.27 5.56
CA ALA A 76 12.36 15.66 5.98
C ALA A 76 11.42 15.83 7.17
N MET A 77 10.26 15.16 7.16
CA MET A 77 9.30 15.18 8.28
C MET A 77 9.92 14.64 9.57
N LYS A 78 10.73 13.58 9.50
CA LYS A 78 11.40 12.99 10.66
C LYS A 78 12.54 13.84 11.22
N ASN A 79 13.20 14.61 10.36
CA ASN A 79 14.45 15.29 10.72
C ASN A 79 14.29 16.81 10.92
N LYS A 80 13.22 17.41 10.45
CA LYS A 80 12.97 18.85 10.49
C LYS A 80 11.61 19.16 11.11
N LYS A 81 11.50 20.32 11.76
CA LYS A 81 10.17 20.89 12.01
C LYS A 81 9.47 21.12 10.69
N TYR A 82 8.16 20.91 10.66
CA TYR A 82 7.38 21.23 9.48
C TYR A 82 6.01 21.83 9.82
N TYR A 83 5.56 22.70 8.94
CA TYR A 83 4.23 23.27 8.91
C TYR A 83 3.48 22.69 7.73
N LEU A 84 2.30 22.17 7.97
CA LEU A 84 1.39 21.65 6.98
C LEU A 84 0.12 22.50 6.96
N LYS A 85 -0.25 22.97 5.78
CA LYS A 85 -1.54 23.59 5.52
C LYS A 85 -2.28 22.75 4.49
N GLY A 86 -3.43 22.20 4.89
CA GLY A 86 -4.30 21.39 4.04
C GLY A 86 -5.67 22.05 3.84
N SER A 87 -6.27 21.85 2.68
CA SER A 87 -7.65 22.25 2.42
C SER A 87 -8.34 21.22 1.55
N MET A 88 -9.44 20.67 2.03
CA MET A 88 -10.30 19.71 1.32
C MET A 88 -11.61 20.39 0.94
N LYS A 89 -12.02 20.19 -0.31
CA LYS A 89 -13.31 20.61 -0.84
C LYS A 89 -14.08 19.39 -1.36
N ILE A 90 -15.36 19.35 -1.06
CA ILE A 90 -16.28 18.38 -1.64
C ILE A 90 -16.81 18.98 -2.94
N ASN A 91 -16.67 18.26 -4.06
CA ASN A 91 -17.31 18.62 -5.32
C ASN A 91 -18.39 17.56 -5.56
N SER A 92 -19.65 17.90 -5.23
CA SER A 92 -20.73 16.92 -5.35
C SER A 92 -21.07 16.67 -6.81
N SER A 93 -21.31 15.42 -7.17
CA SER A 93 -21.94 15.09 -8.45
C SER A 93 -23.45 15.36 -8.37
N ALA A 94 -24.08 15.62 -9.52
CA ALA A 94 -25.49 15.98 -9.65
C ALA A 94 -26.52 14.98 -9.04
N ASN A 95 -26.06 13.83 -8.53
CA ASN A 95 -26.91 12.76 -7.99
C ASN A 95 -26.90 12.66 -6.46
N VAL A 96 -26.31 13.64 -5.77
CA VAL A 96 -26.31 13.69 -4.30
C VAL A 96 -27.33 14.74 -3.87
N ALA A 97 -28.28 14.37 -3.00
CA ALA A 97 -29.16 15.32 -2.36
C ALA A 97 -28.31 16.36 -1.58
N ASP A 98 -28.72 17.63 -1.61
CA ASP A 98 -28.00 18.73 -0.94
C ASP A 98 -26.62 19.10 -1.56
N SER A 99 -26.39 18.78 -2.85
CA SER A 99 -25.16 19.11 -3.57
C SER A 99 -24.73 20.56 -3.42
N ASN A 100 -25.68 21.51 -3.48
CA ASN A 100 -25.41 22.95 -3.35
C ASN A 100 -24.84 23.36 -1.99
N ILE A 101 -25.12 22.59 -0.93
CA ILE A 101 -24.60 22.83 0.42
C ILE A 101 -23.21 22.23 0.56
N LEU A 102 -23.02 21.00 0.06
CA LEU A 102 -21.74 20.31 0.12
C LEU A 102 -20.64 21.07 -0.62
N ASP A 103 -20.95 21.71 -1.75
CA ASP A 103 -19.98 22.49 -2.53
C ASP A 103 -19.44 23.71 -1.78
N LYS A 104 -20.15 24.18 -0.76
CA LYS A 104 -19.75 25.32 0.09
C LYS A 104 -18.86 24.90 1.27
N ILE A 105 -18.89 23.61 1.63
CA ILE A 105 -18.16 23.10 2.79
C ILE A 105 -16.70 22.86 2.42
N ARG A 106 -15.81 23.35 3.29
CA ARG A 106 -14.37 23.06 3.23
C ARG A 106 -13.90 22.57 4.59
N LEU A 107 -13.03 21.57 4.56
CA LEU A 107 -12.26 21.14 5.71
C LEU A 107 -10.84 21.71 5.56
N ASN A 108 -10.39 22.48 6.54
CA ASN A 108 -9.06 23.03 6.56
C ASN A 108 -8.26 22.38 7.68
N LEU A 109 -6.99 22.09 7.40
CA LEU A 109 -6.02 21.51 8.31
C LEU A 109 -4.81 22.43 8.40
N ILE A 110 -4.43 22.78 9.61
CA ILE A 110 -3.18 23.49 9.89
C ILE A 110 -2.43 22.68 10.95
N SER A 111 -1.23 22.21 10.63
CA SER A 111 -0.45 21.41 11.56
C SER A 111 1.00 21.90 11.63
N LYS A 112 1.53 22.00 12.85
CA LYS A 112 2.94 22.27 13.14
C LYS A 112 3.48 21.06 13.87
N ASN A 113 4.61 20.51 13.40
CA ASN A 113 5.15 19.27 13.92
C ASN A 113 6.66 19.39 14.14
N ASP A 114 7.12 18.83 15.25
CA ASP A 114 8.52 18.63 15.59
C ASP A 114 8.72 17.19 16.08
N TYR A 115 9.03 16.30 15.15
CA TYR A 115 9.15 14.89 15.42
C TYR A 115 10.29 14.58 16.43
N LYS A 116 11.38 15.35 16.39
CA LYS A 116 12.53 15.14 17.30
C LYS A 116 12.20 15.45 18.74
N ASN A 117 11.36 16.47 18.96
CA ASN A 117 10.96 16.90 20.31
C ASN A 117 9.59 16.38 20.70
N GLU A 118 9.03 15.45 19.89
CA GLU A 118 7.75 14.82 20.13
C GLU A 118 6.61 15.84 20.38
N LYS A 119 6.56 16.91 19.58
CA LYS A 119 5.55 17.97 19.70
C LYS A 119 4.76 18.13 18.40
N SER A 120 3.45 18.25 18.54
CA SER A 120 2.53 18.56 17.44
C SER A 120 1.40 19.46 17.90
N ASN A 121 1.01 20.40 17.04
CA ASN A 121 -0.16 21.23 17.22
C ASN A 121 -0.93 21.25 15.90
N THR A 122 -2.17 20.79 15.91
CA THR A 122 -3.00 20.62 14.72
C THR A 122 -4.37 21.23 14.93
N ASP A 123 -4.74 22.16 14.07
CA ASP A 123 -6.07 22.76 13.98
C ASP A 123 -6.81 22.18 12.78
N ILE A 124 -8.00 21.65 13.00
CA ILE A 124 -8.92 21.18 11.98
C ILE A 124 -10.16 22.07 12.05
N SER A 125 -10.50 22.77 10.98
CA SER A 125 -11.69 23.59 10.91
C SER A 125 -12.59 23.24 9.75
N ILE A 126 -13.90 23.34 9.98
CA ILE A 126 -14.94 23.22 8.96
C ILE A 126 -15.43 24.64 8.68
N THR A 127 -15.44 25.01 7.41
CA THR A 127 -15.96 26.32 6.97
C THR A 127 -17.07 26.11 5.94
N SER A 128 -18.06 27.03 5.92
CA SER A 128 -19.04 27.15 4.85
C SER A 128 -19.07 28.60 4.37
N ASP A 129 -18.95 28.82 3.05
CA ASP A 129 -18.86 30.16 2.45
C ASP A 129 -17.79 31.05 3.14
N ASN A 130 -16.62 30.43 3.51
CA ASN A 130 -15.50 31.01 4.25
C ASN A 130 -15.78 31.38 5.72
N ASN A 131 -16.98 31.12 6.26
CA ASN A 131 -17.27 31.28 7.68
C ASN A 131 -16.93 29.99 8.44
N GLU A 132 -16.19 30.11 9.54
CA GLU A 132 -15.86 28.95 10.39
C GLU A 132 -17.12 28.46 11.09
N ILE A 133 -17.46 27.18 10.88
CA ILE A 133 -18.58 26.50 11.52
C ILE A 133 -18.12 25.87 12.83
N SER A 134 -16.99 25.18 12.79
CA SER A 134 -16.42 24.50 13.95
C SER A 134 -14.91 24.36 13.79
N LYS A 135 -14.20 24.38 14.91
CA LYS A 135 -12.76 24.20 14.96
C LYS A 135 -12.38 23.25 16.08
N ILE A 136 -11.52 22.31 15.76
CA ILE A 136 -10.92 21.36 16.70
C ILE A 136 -9.43 21.63 16.73
N SER A 137 -8.86 21.79 17.92
CA SER A 137 -7.41 21.88 18.13
C SER A 137 -6.90 20.65 18.84
N LEU A 138 -5.86 20.06 18.31
CA LEU A 138 -5.16 18.91 18.88
C LEU A 138 -3.74 19.34 19.28
N ILE A 139 -3.36 19.09 20.51
CA ILE A 139 -1.99 19.26 21.01
C ILE A 139 -1.46 17.92 21.44
N GLN A 140 -0.24 17.61 21.02
CA GLN A 140 0.46 16.40 21.42
C GLN A 140 1.87 16.74 21.83
N ASP A 141 2.36 16.10 22.90
CA ASP A 141 3.76 16.06 23.26
C ASP A 141 4.17 14.64 23.70
N SER A 142 5.39 14.48 24.26
CA SER A 142 5.90 13.18 24.71
C SER A 142 4.99 12.44 25.70
N ASP A 143 4.17 13.17 26.46
CA ASP A 143 3.43 12.63 27.59
C ASP A 143 1.92 12.57 27.34
N TYR A 144 1.36 13.52 26.57
CA TYR A 144 -0.08 13.71 26.48
C TYR A 144 -0.58 13.97 25.06
N TYR A 145 -1.82 13.50 24.79
CA TYR A 145 -2.70 14.00 23.74
C TYR A 145 -3.75 14.91 24.34
N GLY A 146 -3.92 16.10 23.80
CA GLY A 146 -4.95 17.06 24.19
C GLY A 146 -5.85 17.42 23.01
N PHE A 147 -7.14 17.47 23.29
CA PHE A 147 -8.21 17.86 22.36
C PHE A 147 -8.95 19.07 22.91
N PHE A 148 -9.22 20.05 22.07
CA PHE A 148 -10.01 21.23 22.40
C PHE A 148 -11.00 21.56 21.28
N ASN A 149 -12.23 21.89 21.68
CA ASN A 149 -13.23 22.48 20.81
C ASN A 149 -14.06 23.43 21.67
N SER A 150 -14.11 24.71 21.31
CA SER A 150 -14.79 25.75 22.08
C SER A 150 -16.29 25.56 22.23
N ASP A 151 -16.94 24.89 21.26
CA ASP A 151 -18.38 24.62 21.31
C ASP A 151 -18.72 23.47 22.27
N ILE A 152 -17.74 22.58 22.54
CA ILE A 152 -17.92 21.38 23.35
C ILE A 152 -17.38 21.57 24.77
N SER A 153 -16.17 22.12 24.91
CA SER A 153 -15.49 22.29 26.20
C SER A 153 -14.66 23.57 26.20
N GLY A 154 -14.71 24.32 27.31
CA GLY A 154 -13.82 25.46 27.54
C GLY A 154 -12.40 25.09 27.97
N SER A 155 -12.09 23.80 28.02
CA SER A 155 -10.80 23.25 28.47
C SER A 155 -10.28 22.23 27.50
N TYR A 156 -8.95 22.05 27.43
CA TYR A 156 -8.35 20.92 26.77
C TYR A 156 -8.68 19.64 27.54
N ILE A 157 -9.21 18.65 26.81
CA ILE A 157 -9.45 17.31 27.32
C ILE A 157 -8.22 16.47 26.94
N SER A 158 -7.53 15.87 27.92
CA SER A 158 -6.29 15.19 27.66
C SER A 158 -6.21 13.79 28.21
N ILE A 159 -5.35 12.99 27.59
CA ILE A 159 -5.07 11.60 27.92
C ILE A 159 -3.56 11.39 27.83
N LYS A 160 -2.97 10.65 28.78
CA LYS A 160 -1.57 10.21 28.66
C LYS A 160 -1.41 9.28 27.46
N ASN A 161 -0.33 9.47 26.70
CA ASN A 161 -0.03 8.70 25.49
C ASN A 161 -0.04 7.17 25.77
N GLU A 162 0.58 6.75 26.88
CA GLU A 162 0.65 5.35 27.29
C GLU A 162 -0.71 4.71 27.69
N LYS A 163 -1.72 5.54 27.96
CA LYS A 163 -3.05 5.12 28.45
C LYS A 163 -4.18 5.30 27.45
N VAL A 164 -3.91 5.76 26.25
CA VAL A 164 -4.94 5.97 25.23
C VAL A 164 -5.66 4.66 24.89
N GLY A 165 -4.93 3.55 24.75
CA GLY A 165 -5.51 2.24 24.45
C GLY A 165 -6.44 1.73 25.57
N GLN A 166 -6.04 1.93 26.84
CA GLN A 166 -6.90 1.59 27.98
C GLN A 166 -8.16 2.45 28.03
N PHE A 167 -8.01 3.76 27.82
CA PHE A 167 -9.14 4.69 27.79
C PHE A 167 -10.16 4.31 26.70
N LEU A 168 -9.74 4.01 25.49
CA LEU A 168 -10.62 3.59 24.41
C LEU A 168 -11.34 2.27 24.73
N SER A 169 -10.68 1.35 25.43
CA SER A 169 -11.31 0.12 25.94
C SER A 169 -12.34 0.39 27.02
N ASP A 170 -12.10 1.35 27.92
CA ASP A 170 -12.97 1.68 29.04
C ASP A 170 -14.26 2.41 28.61
N ILE A 171 -14.26 3.11 27.48
CA ILE A 171 -15.44 3.82 26.94
C ILE A 171 -16.27 3.00 25.94
N ASP A 172 -16.03 1.69 25.87
CA ASP A 172 -16.80 0.73 25.05
C ASP A 172 -16.83 1.03 23.53
N PHE A 173 -15.74 1.63 23.02
CA PHE A 173 -15.47 1.62 21.58
C PHE A 173 -14.97 0.21 21.15
N SER A 174 -15.71 -0.84 21.55
CA SER A 174 -15.29 -2.23 21.49
C SER A 174 -14.90 -2.70 20.07
N ASN A 175 -15.49 -2.13 19.03
CA ASN A 175 -15.14 -2.46 17.63
C ASN A 175 -14.07 -1.54 17.01
N ALA A 176 -13.95 -0.30 17.47
CA ALA A 176 -12.90 0.62 17.05
C ALA A 176 -11.69 0.60 18.00
N GLY A 177 -11.91 0.25 19.27
CA GLY A 177 -10.92 0.31 20.34
C GLY A 177 -9.77 -0.68 20.16
N VAL A 178 -10.01 -1.89 19.67
CA VAL A 178 -8.95 -2.89 19.43
C VAL A 178 -8.06 -2.44 18.28
N PHE A 179 -8.65 -1.96 17.19
CA PHE A 179 -7.91 -1.46 16.03
C PHE A 179 -7.08 -0.22 16.40
N VAL A 180 -7.68 0.75 17.09
CA VAL A 180 -7.00 1.98 17.53
C VAL A 180 -5.99 1.68 18.63
N SER A 181 -6.26 0.76 19.58
CA SER A 181 -5.32 0.39 20.63
C SER A 181 -4.08 -0.31 20.10
N ASP A 182 -4.20 -1.16 19.08
CA ASP A 182 -3.06 -1.84 18.47
C ASP A 182 -2.25 -0.91 17.55
N LEU A 183 -2.91 0.06 16.91
CA LEU A 183 -2.24 1.13 16.18
C LEU A 183 -1.46 2.08 17.10
N ILE A 184 -1.95 2.32 18.31
CA ILE A 184 -1.36 3.27 19.27
C ILE A 184 -0.36 2.60 20.21
N LYS A 185 -0.46 1.27 20.47
CA LYS A 185 0.42 0.52 21.38
C LYS A 185 1.92 0.59 21.06
N GLY A 186 2.29 0.95 19.85
CA GLY A 186 3.69 1.03 19.40
C GLY A 186 4.23 2.44 19.18
N THR A 187 3.39 3.47 19.25
CA THR A 187 3.74 4.83 18.82
C THR A 187 3.43 5.84 19.92
N LYS A 188 4.46 6.21 20.69
CA LYS A 188 4.34 7.30 21.67
C LYS A 188 4.01 8.66 21.06
N PHE A 189 4.11 8.80 19.73
CA PHE A 189 4.03 10.09 19.07
C PHE A 189 3.60 9.96 17.59
N ASP A 190 2.37 9.65 17.27
CA ASP A 190 2.06 9.61 15.84
C ASP A 190 0.57 9.81 15.47
N LEU A 191 -0.31 10.13 16.45
CA LEU A 191 -1.75 10.19 16.14
C LEU A 191 -2.08 11.36 15.20
N THR A 192 -1.46 12.52 15.39
CA THR A 192 -1.78 13.72 14.60
C THR A 192 -0.99 13.83 13.32
N SER A 193 0.26 13.39 13.29
CA SER A 193 1.04 13.30 12.06
C SER A 193 0.53 12.14 11.18
N ASN A 194 0.08 11.05 11.78
CA ASN A 194 -0.52 9.93 11.07
C ASN A 194 -1.97 10.16 10.66
N LEU A 195 -2.77 10.96 11.36
CA LEU A 195 -4.13 11.29 10.89
C LEU A 195 -4.11 12.10 9.59
N ALA A 196 -3.19 13.05 9.45
CA ALA A 196 -3.04 13.79 8.21
C ALA A 196 -2.38 12.96 7.11
N SER A 197 -1.37 12.14 7.44
CA SER A 197 -0.66 11.28 6.49
C SER A 197 -1.35 9.94 6.26
N SER A 198 -2.05 9.36 7.25
CA SER A 198 -2.69 8.05 7.10
C SER A 198 -4.01 8.08 6.35
N ILE A 199 -4.63 9.25 6.18
CA ILE A 199 -5.73 9.38 5.21
C ILE A 199 -5.17 9.24 3.79
N VAL A 200 -3.88 9.53 3.56
CA VAL A 200 -3.30 9.67 2.22
C VAL A 200 -1.94 8.99 2.02
N ASP A 201 -1.12 8.85 3.06
CA ASP A 201 0.21 8.20 2.98
C ASP A 201 0.38 7.15 4.08
N PHE A 202 0.53 5.88 3.70
CA PHE A 202 1.02 4.84 4.61
C PHE A 202 2.45 5.16 5.07
N ASP A 203 2.82 4.86 6.32
CA ASP A 203 4.18 5.13 6.82
C ASP A 203 5.23 4.49 5.91
N THR A 204 6.10 5.34 5.36
CA THR A 204 6.97 5.01 4.24
C THR A 204 8.03 3.96 4.58
N LYS A 205 8.48 3.89 5.83
CA LYS A 205 9.55 2.95 6.23
C LYS A 205 9.01 1.53 6.31
N ASP A 206 7.87 1.36 6.95
CA ASP A 206 7.26 0.05 7.16
C ASP A 206 6.76 -0.56 5.85
N VAL A 207 6.20 0.27 4.96
CA VAL A 207 5.76 -0.17 3.63
C VAL A 207 6.93 -0.62 2.75
N LEU A 208 8.09 0.06 2.83
CA LEU A 208 9.29 -0.36 2.09
C LEU A 208 9.87 -1.68 2.59
N GLU A 209 9.94 -1.86 3.90
CA GLU A 209 10.38 -3.12 4.49
C GLU A 209 9.37 -4.22 4.20
N GLU A 210 8.09 -3.90 4.26
CA GLU A 210 7.00 -4.82 3.92
C GLU A 210 7.06 -5.27 2.45
N SER A 211 7.25 -4.36 1.50
CA SER A 211 7.37 -4.72 0.08
C SER A 211 8.54 -5.69 -0.14
N LYS A 212 9.68 -5.49 0.53
CA LYS A 212 10.82 -6.41 0.50
C LYS A 212 10.49 -7.77 1.11
N LEU A 213 9.74 -7.80 2.21
CA LEU A 213 9.30 -9.04 2.86
C LEU A 213 8.31 -9.79 1.97
N GLN A 214 7.31 -9.11 1.40
CA GLN A 214 6.36 -9.71 0.47
C GLN A 214 7.08 -10.33 -0.73
N LYS A 215 8.03 -9.61 -1.33
CA LYS A 215 8.87 -10.11 -2.43
C LYS A 215 9.66 -11.36 -2.03
N LYS A 216 10.28 -11.35 -0.85
CA LYS A 216 11.04 -12.48 -0.30
C LYS A 216 10.18 -13.73 -0.10
N TYR A 217 8.98 -13.57 0.52
CA TYR A 217 8.08 -14.70 0.73
C TYR A 217 7.51 -15.23 -0.57
N PHE A 218 7.09 -14.37 -1.48
CA PHE A 218 6.63 -14.76 -2.81
C PHE A 218 7.69 -15.63 -3.52
N GLN A 219 8.94 -15.18 -3.58
CA GLN A 219 10.02 -15.92 -4.22
C GLN A 219 10.35 -17.25 -3.52
N LYS A 220 10.23 -17.30 -2.18
CA LYS A 220 10.56 -18.48 -1.39
C LYS A 220 9.70 -19.68 -1.77
N TYR A 221 8.38 -19.47 -1.88
CA TYR A 221 7.45 -20.59 -2.09
C TYR A 221 7.32 -20.99 -3.56
N PHE A 222 7.49 -20.08 -4.50
CA PHE A 222 7.45 -20.43 -5.92
C PHE A 222 8.64 -21.31 -6.38
N LYS A 223 9.72 -21.36 -5.61
CA LYS A 223 10.82 -22.32 -5.90
C LYS A 223 10.39 -23.79 -5.88
N MET A 224 9.30 -24.11 -5.17
CA MET A 224 8.77 -25.48 -5.09
C MET A 224 8.21 -25.97 -6.44
N LEU A 225 7.83 -25.06 -7.34
CA LEU A 225 7.36 -25.43 -8.67
C LEU A 225 8.45 -26.07 -9.56
N LYS A 226 9.72 -25.99 -9.16
CA LYS A 226 10.83 -26.68 -9.86
C LYS A 226 10.70 -28.20 -9.85
N ASP A 227 10.01 -28.74 -8.85
CA ASP A 227 9.86 -30.19 -8.67
C ASP A 227 8.69 -30.78 -9.49
N VAL A 228 7.91 -29.91 -10.17
CA VAL A 228 6.79 -30.33 -11.02
C VAL A 228 7.30 -30.82 -12.38
N SER A 229 6.69 -31.88 -12.92
CA SER A 229 7.05 -32.48 -14.20
C SER A 229 7.02 -31.48 -15.36
N ASP A 230 7.95 -31.60 -16.31
CA ASP A 230 8.02 -30.74 -17.51
C ASP A 230 6.79 -30.83 -18.42
N ILE A 231 6.06 -31.93 -18.40
CA ILE A 231 4.84 -32.16 -19.19
C ILE A 231 3.72 -31.18 -18.80
N ALA A 232 3.69 -30.76 -17.53
CA ALA A 232 2.69 -29.83 -17.03
C ALA A 232 2.87 -28.38 -17.57
N TYR A 233 4.00 -28.10 -18.23
CA TYR A 233 4.30 -26.77 -18.74
C TYR A 233 4.03 -26.64 -20.24
N THR A 234 3.30 -25.61 -20.61
CA THR A 234 3.00 -25.25 -22.02
C THR A 234 3.57 -23.87 -22.35
N LYS A 235 3.76 -23.61 -23.66
CA LYS A 235 4.15 -22.32 -24.20
C LYS A 235 3.22 -21.95 -25.33
N LYS A 236 2.69 -20.72 -25.32
CA LYS A 236 1.93 -20.11 -26.42
C LYS A 236 2.65 -18.84 -26.84
N SER A 237 3.19 -18.84 -28.06
CA SER A 237 3.74 -17.64 -28.71
C SER A 237 2.62 -16.82 -29.35
N ASP A 238 2.86 -15.54 -29.58
CA ASP A 238 1.94 -14.63 -30.25
C ASP A 238 0.54 -14.53 -29.56
N ASP A 239 0.54 -14.68 -28.24
CA ASP A 239 -0.64 -14.48 -27.41
C ASP A 239 -0.90 -12.97 -27.18
N LYS A 240 -2.10 -12.62 -26.76
CA LYS A 240 -2.49 -11.23 -26.49
C LYS A 240 -3.09 -11.11 -25.12
N VAL A 241 -2.60 -10.15 -24.35
CA VAL A 241 -3.18 -9.79 -23.06
C VAL A 241 -3.55 -8.30 -23.05
N MET A 242 -4.68 -7.98 -22.44
CA MET A 242 -5.11 -6.60 -22.25
C MET A 242 -4.81 -6.17 -20.82
N ILE A 243 -4.04 -5.10 -20.66
CA ILE A 243 -3.69 -4.51 -19.38
C ILE A 243 -4.03 -3.03 -19.43
N ASP A 244 -4.88 -2.58 -18.51
CA ASP A 244 -5.31 -1.18 -18.41
C ASP A 244 -5.83 -0.59 -19.74
N GLY A 245 -6.57 -1.39 -20.53
CA GLY A 245 -7.12 -0.99 -21.82
C GLY A 245 -6.14 -1.09 -23.00
N VAL A 246 -4.88 -1.45 -22.77
CA VAL A 246 -3.85 -1.59 -23.80
C VAL A 246 -3.62 -3.06 -24.13
N ASN A 247 -3.58 -3.38 -25.44
CA ASN A 247 -3.26 -4.73 -25.91
C ASN A 247 -1.74 -4.93 -26.03
N HIS A 248 -1.24 -5.99 -25.41
CA HIS A 248 0.16 -6.41 -25.42
C HIS A 248 0.30 -7.73 -26.18
N ASN A 249 1.28 -7.81 -27.09
CA ASN A 249 1.66 -9.07 -27.74
C ASN A 249 2.68 -9.79 -26.87
N VAL A 250 2.37 -10.99 -26.44
CA VAL A 250 3.13 -11.71 -25.43
C VAL A 250 3.45 -13.14 -25.81
N THR A 251 4.42 -13.72 -25.14
CA THR A 251 4.59 -15.17 -25.04
C THR A 251 4.08 -15.59 -23.66
N THR A 252 3.13 -16.53 -23.63
CA THR A 252 2.54 -17.03 -22.38
C THR A 252 3.07 -18.42 -22.07
N TYR A 253 3.61 -18.61 -20.89
CA TYR A 253 4.00 -19.89 -20.32
C TYR A 253 3.00 -20.29 -19.24
N THR A 254 2.50 -21.52 -19.29
CA THR A 254 1.45 -21.95 -18.36
C THR A 254 1.86 -23.28 -17.72
N LEU A 255 1.78 -23.34 -16.39
CA LEU A 255 1.71 -24.56 -15.61
C LEU A 255 0.24 -24.94 -15.42
N SER A 256 -0.14 -26.14 -15.84
CA SER A 256 -1.49 -26.69 -15.62
C SER A 256 -1.38 -28.04 -14.92
N LEU A 257 -2.01 -28.15 -13.77
CA LEU A 257 -2.06 -29.38 -12.98
C LEU A 257 -3.47 -29.95 -12.99
N ASN A 258 -3.60 -31.27 -12.96
CA ASN A 258 -4.88 -31.89 -12.67
C ASN A 258 -5.25 -31.71 -11.19
N GLU A 259 -6.44 -32.16 -10.78
CA GLU A 259 -6.96 -31.94 -9.43
C GLU A 259 -6.08 -32.61 -8.36
N VAL A 260 -5.58 -33.82 -8.62
CA VAL A 260 -4.76 -34.59 -7.67
C VAL A 260 -3.36 -33.96 -7.54
N GLU A 261 -2.73 -33.60 -8.66
CA GLU A 261 -1.44 -32.91 -8.65
C GLU A 261 -1.54 -31.56 -7.95
N SER A 262 -2.65 -30.85 -8.18
CA SER A 262 -2.94 -29.57 -7.53
C SER A 262 -3.04 -29.73 -6.01
N ALA A 263 -3.78 -30.74 -5.54
CA ALA A 263 -3.95 -31.02 -4.13
C ALA A 263 -2.61 -31.38 -3.45
N ASN A 264 -1.79 -32.17 -4.11
CA ASN A 264 -0.46 -32.56 -3.60
C ASN A 264 0.50 -31.35 -3.52
N LEU A 265 0.50 -30.48 -4.53
CA LEU A 265 1.31 -29.26 -4.52
C LEU A 265 0.85 -28.30 -3.41
N VAL A 266 -0.45 -28.05 -3.32
CA VAL A 266 -1.03 -27.16 -2.28
C VAL A 266 -0.70 -27.68 -0.89
N LYS A 267 -0.85 -29.00 -0.64
CA LYS A 267 -0.43 -29.59 0.63
C LYS A 267 1.03 -29.36 0.94
N SER A 268 1.90 -29.60 -0.02
CA SER A 268 3.34 -29.37 0.16
C SER A 268 3.68 -27.90 0.49
N ILE A 269 2.97 -26.94 -0.14
CA ILE A 269 3.12 -25.51 0.15
C ILE A 269 2.61 -25.19 1.56
N VAL A 270 1.41 -25.66 1.92
CA VAL A 270 0.81 -25.45 3.24
C VAL A 270 1.69 -26.04 4.34
N ASP A 271 2.20 -27.27 4.16
CA ASP A 271 3.09 -27.90 5.14
C ASP A 271 4.35 -27.07 5.39
N LYS A 272 4.94 -26.48 4.33
CA LYS A 272 6.12 -25.60 4.47
C LYS A 272 5.77 -24.25 5.10
N ILE A 273 4.66 -23.63 4.72
CA ILE A 273 4.22 -22.35 5.31
C ILE A 273 3.95 -22.53 6.81
N THR A 274 3.23 -23.58 7.18
CA THR A 274 2.84 -23.84 8.59
C THR A 274 4.00 -24.26 9.49
N GLN A 275 5.13 -24.67 8.91
CA GLN A 275 6.39 -24.92 9.63
C GLN A 275 7.29 -23.70 9.73
N ASP A 276 7.01 -22.64 8.98
CA ASP A 276 7.79 -21.40 8.93
C ASP A 276 7.15 -20.35 9.82
N SER A 277 7.62 -20.27 11.08
CA SER A 277 7.07 -19.34 12.07
C SER A 277 7.10 -17.87 11.62
N LEU A 278 8.16 -17.44 10.94
CA LEU A 278 8.28 -16.05 10.44
C LEU A 278 7.23 -15.75 9.36
N THR A 279 6.98 -16.72 8.47
CA THR A 279 5.92 -16.57 7.45
C THR A 279 4.54 -16.56 8.10
N MET A 280 4.29 -17.45 9.07
CA MET A 280 3.01 -17.49 9.78
C MET A 280 2.75 -16.20 10.57
N ASP A 281 3.77 -15.68 11.27
CA ASP A 281 3.69 -14.42 11.99
C ASP A 281 3.40 -13.24 11.04
N PHE A 282 4.11 -13.17 9.92
CA PHE A 282 3.84 -12.17 8.89
C PHE A 282 2.39 -12.24 8.36
N ILE A 283 1.89 -13.44 8.03
CA ILE A 283 0.52 -13.63 7.53
C ILE A 283 -0.50 -13.22 8.60
N THR A 284 -0.37 -13.70 9.84
CA THR A 284 -1.32 -13.39 10.93
C THR A 284 -1.32 -11.90 11.27
N THR A 285 -0.16 -11.25 11.26
CA THR A 285 -0.07 -9.80 11.43
C THR A 285 -0.88 -9.06 10.35
N LYS A 286 -0.77 -9.46 9.08
CA LYS A 286 -1.54 -8.85 8.00
C LYS A 286 -3.04 -9.10 8.11
N LEU A 287 -3.44 -10.32 8.46
CA LEU A 287 -4.85 -10.66 8.66
C LEU A 287 -5.46 -9.89 9.86
N ARG A 288 -4.66 -9.64 10.91
CA ARG A 288 -5.04 -8.80 12.05
C ARG A 288 -5.24 -7.35 11.63
N MET A 289 -4.33 -6.79 10.82
CA MET A 289 -4.48 -5.44 10.26
C MET A 289 -5.73 -5.30 9.39
N MET A 290 -6.21 -6.38 8.78
CA MET A 290 -7.47 -6.43 8.02
C MET A 290 -8.71 -6.59 8.91
N ASN A 291 -8.56 -6.57 10.23
CA ASN A 291 -9.63 -6.75 11.24
C ASN A 291 -10.43 -8.05 11.05
N LEU A 292 -9.76 -9.13 10.66
CA LEU A 292 -10.39 -10.45 10.57
C LEU A 292 -10.52 -11.08 11.96
N SER A 293 -11.46 -12.00 12.10
CA SER A 293 -11.74 -12.67 13.36
C SER A 293 -10.51 -13.42 13.91
N GLU A 294 -10.47 -13.61 15.23
CA GLU A 294 -9.37 -14.27 15.96
C GLU A 294 -9.01 -15.65 15.37
N GLU A 295 -9.97 -16.35 14.82
CA GLU A 295 -9.74 -17.65 14.19
C GLU A 295 -8.80 -17.61 12.98
N TYR A 296 -8.61 -16.44 12.34
CA TYR A 296 -7.66 -16.18 11.24
C TYR A 296 -6.42 -15.40 11.68
N THR A 297 -6.46 -14.74 12.83
CA THR A 297 -5.38 -13.89 13.33
C THR A 297 -4.54 -14.53 14.41
N ASP A 298 -5.03 -15.63 15.04
CA ASP A 298 -4.25 -16.49 15.91
C ASP A 298 -3.44 -17.50 15.10
N ILE A 299 -2.13 -17.60 15.37
CA ILE A 299 -1.20 -18.45 14.60
C ILE A 299 -1.61 -19.92 14.65
N ASN A 300 -2.01 -20.42 15.83
CA ASN A 300 -2.36 -21.84 16.01
C ASN A 300 -3.68 -22.18 15.31
N SER A 301 -4.66 -21.30 15.39
CA SER A 301 -5.95 -21.45 14.73
C SER A 301 -5.80 -21.40 13.20
N LEU A 302 -5.03 -20.44 12.67
CA LEU A 302 -4.76 -20.35 11.25
C LEU A 302 -3.98 -21.58 10.74
N ASN A 303 -2.96 -22.01 11.48
CA ASN A 303 -2.18 -23.21 11.16
C ASN A 303 -3.08 -24.45 11.05
N ARG A 304 -3.97 -24.65 12.02
CA ARG A 304 -4.95 -25.74 12.01
C ARG A 304 -5.88 -25.66 10.80
N LYS A 305 -6.44 -24.48 10.50
CA LYS A 305 -7.32 -24.27 9.33
C LYS A 305 -6.61 -24.56 8.00
N LEU A 306 -5.38 -24.07 7.83
CA LEU A 306 -4.60 -24.33 6.62
C LEU A 306 -4.32 -25.82 6.43
N LYS A 307 -3.92 -26.54 7.49
CA LYS A 307 -3.69 -27.98 7.43
C LYS A 307 -4.96 -28.76 7.17
N GLN A 308 -6.07 -28.36 7.80
CA GLN A 308 -7.38 -28.97 7.56
C GLN A 308 -7.79 -28.80 6.10
N PHE A 309 -7.73 -27.58 5.57
CA PHE A 309 -8.00 -27.29 4.16
C PHE A 309 -7.16 -28.16 3.21
N ALA A 310 -5.83 -28.23 3.44
CA ALA A 310 -4.95 -29.02 2.60
C ALA A 310 -5.26 -30.52 2.64
N THR A 311 -5.67 -31.03 3.81
CA THR A 311 -6.09 -32.43 3.97
C THR A 311 -7.42 -32.69 3.27
N GLU A 312 -8.42 -31.83 3.45
CA GLU A 312 -9.71 -31.93 2.76
C GLU A 312 -9.56 -31.86 1.25
N TYR A 313 -8.65 -31.01 0.75
CA TYR A 313 -8.36 -30.92 -0.67
C TYR A 313 -7.75 -32.22 -1.20
N GLN A 314 -6.85 -32.88 -0.47
CA GLN A 314 -6.31 -34.18 -0.88
C GLN A 314 -7.37 -35.30 -0.90
N LEU A 315 -8.30 -35.27 0.06
CA LEU A 315 -9.37 -36.25 0.13
C LEU A 315 -10.42 -36.06 -0.96
N ASN A 316 -10.69 -34.81 -1.38
CA ASN A 316 -11.73 -34.44 -2.34
C ASN A 316 -11.21 -33.47 -3.41
N PRO A 317 -10.24 -33.87 -4.26
CA PRO A 317 -9.59 -32.92 -5.17
C PRO A 317 -10.53 -32.24 -6.16
N THR A 318 -11.55 -32.96 -6.65
CA THR A 318 -12.52 -32.45 -7.62
C THR A 318 -13.42 -31.34 -7.06
N ARG A 319 -13.65 -31.32 -5.75
CA ARG A 319 -14.45 -30.29 -5.07
C ARG A 319 -13.77 -28.89 -5.14
N TYR A 320 -12.46 -28.86 -5.06
CA TYR A 320 -11.69 -27.62 -4.98
C TYR A 320 -11.14 -27.19 -6.36
N GLY A 321 -11.09 -28.11 -7.33
CA GLY A 321 -10.71 -27.83 -8.70
C GLY A 321 -9.19 -27.88 -8.96
N LYS A 322 -8.80 -27.33 -10.09
CA LYS A 322 -7.42 -27.37 -10.63
C LYS A 322 -6.66 -26.10 -10.31
N LEU A 323 -5.34 -26.25 -10.13
CA LEU A 323 -4.41 -25.11 -10.09
C LEU A 323 -3.80 -24.91 -11.49
N SER A 324 -3.89 -23.67 -11.97
CA SER A 324 -3.19 -23.24 -13.17
C SER A 324 -2.48 -21.91 -12.89
N ILE A 325 -1.25 -21.78 -13.34
CA ILE A 325 -0.48 -20.54 -13.23
C ILE A 325 0.04 -20.19 -14.63
N SER A 326 -0.29 -18.99 -15.11
CA SER A 326 0.21 -18.46 -16.39
C SER A 326 1.07 -17.23 -16.14
N VAL A 327 2.17 -17.13 -16.86
CA VAL A 327 3.06 -15.95 -16.89
C VAL A 327 3.20 -15.49 -18.33
N SER A 328 2.93 -14.22 -18.60
CA SER A 328 2.96 -13.62 -19.94
C SER A 328 4.10 -12.59 -20.01
N GLU A 329 5.03 -12.82 -20.93
CA GLU A 329 6.18 -11.97 -21.12
C GLU A 329 6.10 -11.15 -22.40
N GLU A 330 6.49 -9.89 -22.30
CA GLU A 330 6.74 -9.00 -23.43
C GLU A 330 8.17 -8.51 -23.37
N LYS A 331 8.94 -8.69 -24.46
CA LYS A 331 10.36 -8.28 -24.52
C LYS A 331 11.17 -8.75 -23.30
N GLN A 332 10.96 -10.02 -22.90
CA GLN A 332 11.61 -10.68 -21.75
C GLN A 332 11.20 -10.16 -20.36
N ASN A 333 10.26 -9.25 -20.27
CA ASN A 333 9.69 -8.81 -19.00
C ASN A 333 8.37 -9.52 -18.74
N ASN A 334 8.19 -10.11 -17.57
CA ASN A 334 6.88 -10.60 -17.16
C ASN A 334 5.97 -9.42 -16.89
N ILE A 335 4.93 -9.28 -17.70
CA ILE A 335 3.96 -8.20 -17.57
C ILE A 335 2.64 -8.65 -16.94
N GLN A 336 2.36 -9.96 -16.95
CA GLN A 336 1.16 -10.50 -16.32
C GLN A 336 1.41 -11.88 -15.74
N THR A 337 0.90 -12.11 -14.54
CA THR A 337 0.80 -13.43 -13.91
C THR A 337 -0.64 -13.68 -13.51
N VAL A 338 -1.18 -14.85 -13.90
CA VAL A 338 -2.53 -15.29 -13.53
C VAL A 338 -2.44 -16.60 -12.80
N ILE A 339 -2.97 -16.65 -11.58
CA ILE A 339 -3.10 -17.87 -10.77
C ILE A 339 -4.58 -18.19 -10.68
N LYS A 340 -4.98 -19.36 -11.16
CA LYS A 340 -6.36 -19.85 -11.06
C LYS A 340 -6.41 -21.06 -10.17
N PHE A 341 -7.36 -21.08 -9.27
CA PHE A 341 -7.62 -22.18 -8.34
C PHE A 341 -9.13 -22.41 -8.23
N GLY A 342 -9.62 -23.46 -8.87
CA GLY A 342 -11.06 -23.65 -9.05
C GLY A 342 -11.70 -22.44 -9.73
N ASN A 343 -12.68 -21.84 -9.06
CA ASN A 343 -13.38 -20.64 -9.53
C ASN A 343 -12.69 -19.33 -9.14
N ASN A 344 -11.63 -19.40 -8.34
CA ASN A 344 -10.91 -18.20 -7.87
C ASN A 344 -9.74 -17.87 -8.80
N SER A 345 -9.45 -16.59 -8.92
CA SER A 345 -8.32 -16.11 -9.69
C SER A 345 -7.58 -14.96 -8.99
N ILE A 346 -6.27 -15.01 -9.08
CA ILE A 346 -5.37 -13.90 -8.72
C ILE A 346 -4.68 -13.48 -10.00
N LEU A 347 -4.73 -12.19 -10.31
CA LEU A 347 -4.04 -11.60 -11.44
C LEU A 347 -3.10 -10.52 -10.93
N ILE A 348 -1.85 -10.55 -11.37
CA ILE A 348 -0.82 -9.56 -11.05
C ILE A 348 -0.27 -9.05 -12.38
N ASN A 349 -0.48 -7.77 -12.66
CA ASN A 349 0.16 -7.09 -13.78
C ASN A 349 1.29 -6.20 -13.27
N HIS A 350 2.35 -6.10 -14.05
CA HIS A 350 3.45 -5.17 -13.80
C HIS A 350 3.98 -4.62 -15.12
N ILE A 351 3.90 -3.32 -15.30
CA ILE A 351 4.43 -2.62 -16.47
C ILE A 351 5.45 -1.59 -15.98
N LYS A 352 6.60 -1.59 -16.62
CA LYS A 352 7.65 -0.60 -16.35
C LYS A 352 8.21 -0.06 -17.66
N SER A 353 8.15 1.25 -17.81
CA SER A 353 8.78 2.01 -18.89
C SER A 353 9.65 3.12 -18.28
N ASN A 354 10.24 3.97 -19.12
CA ASN A 354 11.10 5.07 -18.64
C ASN A 354 10.34 6.07 -17.75
N ASN A 355 9.06 6.34 -18.05
CA ASN A 355 8.28 7.40 -17.40
C ASN A 355 7.08 6.83 -16.61
N GLU A 356 6.87 5.53 -16.65
CA GLU A 356 5.71 4.89 -16.04
C GLU A 356 6.10 3.60 -15.34
N GLU A 357 5.61 3.42 -14.13
CA GLU A 357 5.67 2.13 -13.43
C GLU A 357 4.28 1.84 -12.83
N MET A 358 3.71 0.70 -13.19
CA MET A 358 2.35 0.31 -12.82
C MET A 358 2.28 -1.13 -12.32
N ALA A 359 1.52 -1.35 -11.25
CA ALA A 359 1.10 -2.67 -10.83
C ALA A 359 -0.42 -2.73 -10.64
N ILE A 360 -1.04 -3.84 -11.05
CA ILE A 360 -2.44 -4.14 -10.78
C ILE A 360 -2.50 -5.50 -10.11
N PHE A 361 -3.05 -5.53 -8.91
CA PHE A 361 -3.36 -6.74 -8.16
C PHE A 361 -4.86 -6.96 -8.18
N LYS A 362 -5.32 -8.07 -8.72
CA LYS A 362 -6.75 -8.40 -8.77
C LYS A 362 -6.98 -9.78 -8.17
N ILE A 363 -7.95 -9.87 -7.28
CA ILE A 363 -8.45 -11.11 -6.70
C ILE A 363 -9.94 -11.17 -6.99
N ASN A 364 -10.35 -12.11 -7.83
CA ASN A 364 -11.74 -12.24 -8.31
C ASN A 364 -12.27 -10.89 -8.84
N ASN A 365 -13.24 -10.31 -8.12
CA ASN A 365 -13.93 -9.07 -8.50
C ASN A 365 -13.32 -7.81 -7.86
N SER A 366 -12.27 -7.95 -7.05
CA SER A 366 -11.61 -6.83 -6.37
C SER A 366 -10.22 -6.58 -6.94
N SER A 367 -9.85 -5.31 -7.11
CA SER A 367 -8.54 -4.92 -7.64
C SER A 367 -7.96 -3.69 -6.94
N VAL A 368 -6.64 -3.66 -6.88
CA VAL A 368 -5.83 -2.50 -6.48
C VAL A 368 -4.91 -2.19 -7.64
N LYS A 369 -4.96 -0.97 -8.14
CA LYS A 369 -4.04 -0.43 -9.14
C LYS A 369 -3.19 0.66 -8.52
N LEU A 370 -1.89 0.54 -8.70
CA LEU A 370 -0.88 1.54 -8.33
C LEU A 370 -0.14 1.93 -9.60
N LYS A 371 -0.05 3.22 -9.88
CA LYS A 371 0.64 3.74 -11.06
C LYS A 371 1.39 5.00 -10.69
N LYS A 372 2.65 5.08 -11.12
CA LYS A 372 3.47 6.28 -11.04
C LYS A 372 3.78 6.76 -12.45
N GLU A 373 3.47 8.01 -12.74
CA GLU A 373 3.77 8.72 -13.97
C GLU A 373 4.44 10.05 -13.62
N ASP A 374 5.73 10.20 -13.87
CA ASP A 374 6.48 11.43 -13.54
C ASP A 374 6.19 11.95 -12.12
N SER A 375 5.47 13.08 -12.01
CA SER A 375 5.06 13.70 -10.74
C SER A 375 3.74 13.18 -10.17
N LYS A 376 3.04 12.29 -10.91
CA LYS A 376 1.70 11.80 -10.54
C LYS A 376 1.75 10.38 -10.01
N ILE A 377 0.97 10.14 -8.98
CA ILE A 377 0.70 8.82 -8.42
C ILE A 377 -0.80 8.58 -8.50
N ILE A 378 -1.19 7.46 -9.09
CA ILE A 378 -2.59 7.04 -9.23
C ILE A 378 -2.77 5.77 -8.41
N THR A 379 -3.72 5.81 -7.48
CA THR A 379 -4.16 4.66 -6.71
C THR A 379 -5.65 4.43 -6.97
N GLU A 380 -6.01 3.24 -7.41
CA GLU A 380 -7.40 2.85 -7.62
C GLU A 380 -7.69 1.57 -6.84
N LEU A 381 -8.72 1.63 -6.00
CA LEU A 381 -9.32 0.49 -5.33
C LEU A 381 -10.68 0.25 -5.98
N LYS A 382 -10.92 -0.95 -6.49
CA LYS A 382 -12.17 -1.28 -7.18
C LYS A 382 -12.67 -2.64 -6.74
N THR A 383 -13.97 -2.75 -6.49
CA THR A 383 -14.66 -4.01 -6.30
C THR A 383 -15.98 -4.01 -7.07
N ILE A 384 -16.36 -5.18 -7.58
CA ILE A 384 -17.66 -5.39 -8.20
C ILE A 384 -18.38 -6.40 -7.31
N THR A 385 -19.53 -5.99 -6.77
CA THR A 385 -20.35 -6.89 -5.93
C THR A 385 -21.00 -7.99 -6.78
N ASP A 386 -21.56 -9.02 -6.13
CA ASP A 386 -22.29 -10.10 -6.79
C ASP A 386 -23.52 -9.57 -7.56
N GLU A 387 -24.04 -8.41 -7.18
CA GLU A 387 -25.13 -7.69 -7.85
C GLU A 387 -24.66 -6.81 -9.02
N ASN A 388 -23.40 -6.94 -9.46
CA ASN A 388 -22.76 -6.10 -10.47
C ASN A 388 -22.68 -4.59 -10.12
N ILE A 389 -22.71 -4.24 -8.85
CA ILE A 389 -22.54 -2.86 -8.42
C ILE A 389 -21.04 -2.56 -8.29
N GLU A 390 -20.57 -1.57 -9.04
CA GLU A 390 -19.21 -1.08 -8.90
C GLU A 390 -19.08 -0.20 -7.65
N ARG A 391 -18.03 -0.48 -6.84
CA ARG A 391 -17.55 0.39 -5.77
C ARG A 391 -16.08 0.66 -6.03
N SER A 392 -15.72 1.93 -6.13
CA SER A 392 -14.33 2.30 -6.37
C SER A 392 -13.92 3.58 -5.67
N ILE A 393 -12.61 3.66 -5.35
CA ILE A 393 -11.94 4.87 -4.89
C ILE A 393 -10.76 5.08 -5.83
N LEU A 394 -10.75 6.20 -6.51
CA LEU A 394 -9.63 6.64 -7.35
C LEU A 394 -8.98 7.85 -6.69
N ILE A 395 -7.68 7.77 -6.41
CA ILE A 395 -6.88 8.86 -5.84
C ILE A 395 -5.79 9.20 -6.87
N VAL A 396 -5.78 10.44 -7.31
CA VAL A 396 -4.71 11.00 -8.13
C VAL A 396 -3.97 12.02 -7.28
N LYS A 397 -2.72 11.71 -6.92
CA LYS A 397 -1.81 12.59 -6.16
C LYS A 397 -0.80 13.19 -7.13
N GLU A 398 -0.67 14.49 -7.15
CA GLU A 398 0.31 15.23 -7.94
C GLU A 398 1.25 16.02 -7.04
N LYS A 399 2.57 15.81 -7.22
CA LYS A 399 3.60 16.54 -6.49
C LYS A 399 4.01 17.79 -7.25
N VAL A 400 4.07 18.93 -6.56
CA VAL A 400 4.56 20.20 -7.08
C VAL A 400 5.64 20.75 -6.14
N GLY A 401 6.77 21.15 -6.69
CA GLY A 401 7.90 21.64 -5.93
C GLY A 401 8.73 20.56 -5.24
N SER A 402 9.60 20.95 -4.32
CA SER A 402 10.51 20.04 -3.62
C SER A 402 10.72 20.43 -2.16
N VAL A 403 11.21 19.48 -1.36
CA VAL A 403 11.61 19.67 0.05
C VAL A 403 12.79 20.66 0.14
N ASN A 404 13.70 20.64 -0.84
CA ASN A 404 14.91 21.46 -0.83
C ASN A 404 14.60 22.95 -1.05
N ASP A 405 13.54 23.23 -1.80
CA ASP A 405 13.11 24.61 -2.09
C ASP A 405 12.18 25.17 -1.01
N ASN A 406 11.93 24.41 0.07
CA ASN A 406 10.94 24.74 1.10
C ASN A 406 9.53 25.02 0.54
N ASN A 407 9.25 24.53 -0.65
CA ASN A 407 7.99 24.71 -1.35
C ASN A 407 7.55 23.35 -1.91
N LEU A 408 6.95 22.55 -1.07
CA LEU A 408 6.39 21.27 -1.44
C LEU A 408 4.87 21.36 -1.32
N GLN A 409 4.19 20.98 -2.39
CA GLN A 409 2.74 20.90 -2.43
C GLN A 409 2.32 19.55 -3.01
N TYR A 410 1.26 18.99 -2.46
CA TYR A 410 0.53 17.87 -3.06
C TYR A 410 -0.90 18.28 -3.37
N ASN A 411 -1.34 17.94 -4.57
CA ASN A 411 -2.72 18.10 -5.01
C ASN A 411 -3.33 16.72 -5.16
N TYR A 412 -4.45 16.46 -4.51
CA TYR A 412 -5.17 15.19 -4.58
C TYR A 412 -6.53 15.41 -5.21
N ASN A 413 -6.85 14.57 -6.17
CA ASN A 413 -8.21 14.40 -6.68
C ASN A 413 -8.67 12.99 -6.28
N ILE A 414 -9.73 12.93 -5.48
CA ILE A 414 -10.27 11.69 -4.93
C ILE A 414 -11.67 11.53 -5.47
N LYS A 415 -11.93 10.41 -6.16
CA LYS A 415 -13.25 10.06 -6.65
C LYS A 415 -13.71 8.78 -5.98
N TYR A 416 -14.84 8.86 -5.30
CA TYR A 416 -15.54 7.71 -4.75
C TYR A 416 -16.75 7.39 -5.62
N VAL A 417 -16.94 6.11 -5.95
CA VAL A 417 -18.10 5.62 -6.72
C VAL A 417 -18.76 4.48 -5.94
N ASN A 418 -20.07 4.50 -5.85
CA ASN A 418 -20.89 3.41 -5.31
C ASN A 418 -22.14 3.26 -6.17
N GLY A 419 -22.06 2.39 -7.18
CA GLY A 419 -23.09 2.25 -8.22
C GLY A 419 -23.27 3.54 -9.02
N ILE A 420 -24.47 4.10 -8.99
CA ILE A 420 -24.79 5.34 -9.71
C ILE A 420 -24.41 6.62 -8.93
N LYS A 421 -24.01 6.49 -7.66
CA LYS A 421 -23.61 7.63 -6.82
C LYS A 421 -22.11 7.84 -6.92
N SER A 422 -21.70 9.09 -7.07
CA SER A 422 -20.29 9.46 -7.01
C SER A 422 -20.07 10.71 -6.16
N LEU A 423 -18.90 10.77 -5.53
CA LEU A 423 -18.43 11.90 -4.74
C LEU A 423 -17.00 12.22 -5.19
N ASP A 424 -16.79 13.46 -5.59
CA ASP A 424 -15.47 13.97 -5.97
C ASP A 424 -14.96 14.91 -4.86
N LEU A 425 -13.71 14.67 -4.41
CA LEU A 425 -13.05 15.47 -3.40
C LEU A 425 -11.75 16.03 -4.00
N THR A 426 -11.45 17.29 -3.73
CA THR A 426 -10.13 17.85 -3.98
C THR A 426 -9.48 18.17 -2.64
N TYR A 427 -8.22 17.74 -2.47
CA TYR A 427 -7.44 18.04 -1.28
C TYR A 427 -6.08 18.59 -1.69
N ASN A 428 -5.69 19.72 -1.12
CA ASN A 428 -4.41 20.35 -1.38
C ASN A 428 -3.63 20.44 -0.08
N GLU A 429 -2.37 20.04 -0.10
CA GLU A 429 -1.42 20.13 1.01
C GLU A 429 -0.24 21.00 0.61
N GLN A 430 0.18 21.87 1.50
CA GLN A 430 1.39 22.67 1.36
C GLN A 430 2.27 22.47 2.58
N TYR A 431 3.53 22.16 2.36
CA TYR A 431 4.53 21.90 3.39
C TYR A 431 5.58 23.00 3.40
N THR A 432 5.95 23.44 4.61
CA THR A 432 7.11 24.30 4.87
C THR A 432 7.98 23.60 5.92
N PHE A 433 9.28 23.49 5.69
CA PHE A 433 10.21 22.78 6.55
C PHE A 433 11.24 23.73 7.18
N GLY A 434 11.73 23.38 8.38
CA GLY A 434 12.85 24.05 9.03
C GLY A 434 12.46 25.15 10.03
N ASP A 435 13.35 26.10 10.26
CA ASP A 435 13.23 27.07 11.35
C ASP A 435 12.08 28.08 11.17
N ASN A 436 11.61 28.27 9.94
CA ASN A 436 10.47 29.16 9.63
C ASN A 436 9.13 28.67 10.18
N VAL A 437 9.06 27.45 10.72
CA VAL A 437 7.83 26.88 11.32
C VAL A 437 7.48 27.56 12.64
N GLY A 438 8.46 28.18 13.30
CA GLY A 438 8.30 28.82 14.59
C GLY A 438 8.23 27.83 15.76
N GLU A 439 7.80 28.31 16.91
CA GLU A 439 7.65 27.49 18.12
C GLU A 439 6.39 26.62 18.04
N ILE A 440 6.51 25.40 18.55
CA ILE A 440 5.39 24.45 18.62
C ILE A 440 5.06 24.27 20.10
N GLN A 441 3.86 24.65 20.48
CA GLN A 441 3.36 24.52 21.84
C GLN A 441 3.20 23.04 22.21
N GLY A 442 3.69 22.68 23.39
CA GLY A 442 3.41 21.38 24.00
C GLY A 442 2.16 21.47 24.87
N PHE A 443 1.70 20.33 25.36
CA PHE A 443 0.56 20.24 26.24
C PHE A 443 0.76 21.04 27.56
N LYS A 444 1.97 21.06 28.09
CA LYS A 444 2.33 21.81 29.32
C LYS A 444 2.15 23.32 29.21
N ASP A 445 2.08 23.83 27.97
CA ASP A 445 1.89 25.24 27.67
C ASP A 445 0.38 25.61 27.52
N ALA A 446 -0.50 24.61 27.56
CA ALA A 446 -1.93 24.82 27.44
C ALA A 446 -2.59 25.25 28.75
N ASN A 447 -3.45 26.27 28.70
CA ASN A 447 -4.25 26.71 29.84
C ASN A 447 -5.54 25.88 29.91
N ASN A 448 -6.10 25.70 31.12
CA ASN A 448 -7.35 24.98 31.35
C ASN A 448 -7.38 23.57 30.79
N VAL A 449 -6.86 22.64 31.54
CA VAL A 449 -6.68 21.24 31.15
C VAL A 449 -7.50 20.31 32.05
N VAL A 450 -8.20 19.35 31.45
CA VAL A 450 -8.85 18.22 32.12
C VAL A 450 -8.10 16.95 31.77
N ILE A 451 -7.46 16.31 32.74
CA ILE A 451 -6.69 15.08 32.53
C ILE A 451 -7.57 13.87 32.87
N LEU A 452 -8.04 13.16 31.85
CA LEU A 452 -8.96 12.01 32.02
C LEU A 452 -8.34 10.83 32.80
N ASN A 453 -7.01 10.71 32.80
CA ASN A 453 -6.32 9.66 33.55
C ASN A 453 -6.36 9.85 35.09
N GLU A 454 -6.76 11.02 35.54
CA GLU A 454 -6.97 11.29 36.97
C GLU A 454 -8.37 10.87 37.44
N PHE A 455 -9.26 10.52 36.50
CA PHE A 455 -10.62 10.08 36.76
C PHE A 455 -10.67 8.57 37.00
N ASN A 456 -11.53 8.13 37.92
CA ASN A 456 -11.88 6.74 38.03
C ASN A 456 -12.83 6.32 36.86
N LYS A 457 -13.06 5.02 36.70
CA LYS A 457 -13.87 4.48 35.58
C LYS A 457 -15.28 5.09 35.51
N GLU A 458 -15.95 5.29 36.64
CA GLU A 458 -17.31 5.89 36.69
C GLU A 458 -17.29 7.37 36.28
N GLN A 459 -16.28 8.10 36.74
CA GLN A 459 -16.10 9.51 36.35
C GLN A 459 -15.78 9.66 34.86
N VAL A 460 -14.92 8.78 34.31
CA VAL A 460 -14.65 8.74 32.86
C VAL A 460 -15.95 8.46 32.10
N LYS A 461 -16.73 7.45 32.49
CA LYS A 461 -18.00 7.11 31.85
C LYS A 461 -18.95 8.30 31.88
N SER A 462 -19.19 8.89 33.05
CA SER A 462 -20.08 10.06 33.22
C SER A 462 -19.60 11.26 32.37
N PHE A 463 -18.29 11.51 32.30
CA PHE A 463 -17.72 12.56 31.50
C PHE A 463 -17.95 12.31 30.00
N VAL A 464 -17.69 11.09 29.54
CA VAL A 464 -17.87 10.70 28.14
C VAL A 464 -19.34 10.76 27.71
N ASP A 465 -20.28 10.33 28.58
CA ASP A 465 -21.71 10.41 28.27
C ASP A 465 -22.16 11.87 28.13
N LYS A 466 -21.73 12.78 29.02
CA LYS A 466 -21.97 14.22 28.87
C LYS A 466 -21.36 14.79 27.60
N LEU A 467 -20.13 14.35 27.24
CA LEU A 467 -19.43 14.76 26.03
C LEU A 467 -20.20 14.32 24.78
N LYS A 468 -20.69 13.07 24.73
CA LYS A 468 -21.54 12.55 23.64
C LYS A 468 -22.82 13.38 23.45
N LEU A 469 -23.50 13.70 24.55
CA LEU A 469 -24.68 14.58 24.49
C LEU A 469 -24.32 15.93 23.90
N LYS A 470 -23.24 16.55 24.38
CA LYS A 470 -22.81 17.87 23.91
C LYS A 470 -22.37 17.86 22.45
N ILE A 471 -21.67 16.79 22.01
CA ILE A 471 -21.31 16.61 20.60
C ILE A 471 -22.58 16.51 19.73
N ASN A 472 -23.60 15.75 20.16
CA ASN A 472 -24.86 15.65 19.42
C ASN A 472 -25.54 17.00 19.29
N GLU A 473 -25.66 17.78 20.40
CA GLU A 473 -26.25 19.12 20.38
C GLU A 473 -25.52 20.06 19.40
N VAL A 474 -24.19 20.10 19.50
CA VAL A 474 -23.34 20.93 18.62
C VAL A 474 -23.49 20.51 17.17
N TYR A 475 -23.41 19.20 16.88
CA TYR A 475 -23.52 18.64 15.55
C TYR A 475 -24.85 18.98 14.88
N ILE A 476 -25.97 18.76 15.57
CA ILE A 476 -27.32 19.10 15.08
C ILE A 476 -27.48 20.61 14.87
N SER A 477 -27.03 21.42 15.84
CA SER A 477 -27.10 22.87 15.76
C SER A 477 -26.29 23.43 14.59
N LYS A 478 -25.06 22.94 14.40
CA LYS A 478 -24.18 23.36 13.29
C LYS A 478 -24.72 22.90 11.94
N GLY A 479 -25.28 21.67 11.86
CA GLY A 479 -25.97 21.19 10.65
C GLY A 479 -27.12 22.10 10.28
N SER A 480 -27.98 22.44 11.23
CA SER A 480 -29.11 23.33 11.02
C SER A 480 -28.68 24.74 10.57
N SER A 481 -27.56 25.26 11.08
CA SER A 481 -27.03 26.58 10.72
C SER A 481 -26.59 26.67 9.24
N ILE A 482 -26.30 25.53 8.59
CA ILE A 482 -25.93 25.45 7.17
C ILE A 482 -27.02 24.80 6.31
N GLY A 483 -28.22 24.60 6.90
CA GLY A 483 -29.40 24.08 6.18
C GLY A 483 -29.43 22.57 6.01
N ILE A 484 -28.63 21.81 6.79
CA ILE A 484 -28.61 20.33 6.77
C ILE A 484 -29.33 19.82 8.02
N SER A 485 -30.33 18.95 7.84
CA SER A 485 -30.89 18.16 8.94
C SER A 485 -30.00 16.96 9.23
N LEU A 486 -29.46 16.90 10.44
CA LEU A 486 -28.56 15.84 10.87
C LEU A 486 -29.21 15.04 12.01
N ASP A 487 -29.13 13.72 11.91
CA ASP A 487 -29.47 12.81 13.01
C ASP A 487 -28.34 12.77 14.05
N PRO A 488 -28.63 12.47 15.33
CA PRO A 488 -27.62 12.33 16.36
C PRO A 488 -26.54 11.32 15.96
N ILE A 489 -25.26 11.67 16.18
CA ILE A 489 -24.13 10.74 15.93
C ILE A 489 -24.17 9.60 16.94
N PHE A 490 -24.51 9.90 18.20
CA PHE A 490 -24.57 8.93 19.28
C PHE A 490 -26.04 8.68 19.68
N THR A 491 -26.44 7.42 19.56
CA THR A 491 -27.74 6.93 20.13
C THR A 491 -27.48 6.37 21.52
N PHE A 492 -28.35 6.69 22.47
CA PHE A 492 -28.26 6.29 23.89
C PHE A 492 -29.25 5.19 24.20
#